data_5f118502c60f5f441c07b5c08ca7a7d0
#
_entry.id   5f118502c60f5f441c07b5c08ca7a7d0
#
_cell.length_a   1.000
_cell.length_b   1.000
_cell.length_c   1.000
_cell.angle_alpha   90.00
_cell.angle_beta   90.00
_cell.angle_gamma   90.00
#
_symmetry.space_group_name_H-M   'P 1'
#
loop_
_entity.id
_entity.type
_entity.pdbx_description
1 polymer ?
#
loop_
_entity_poly.entity_id
_entity_poly.type
_entity_poly.pdbx_seq_one_letter_code
_entity_poly.pdbx_strand_id
1 'polypeptide(L)'
;MCQNEVEVNGWTSMPANAGAIFGDNPFINVPEALSIDEIKLPIDDPIVEKTLSYAKTALPVETFNHSMRVYYYGMAITKQQFPKQASALSPSTWALTCLLHDIGTSEHNLTATRMSFDIYGGIKALDVLNGFGATPDQAEAVAEAIIRHQDVGVHGTITYIGQLIQLATIYDNVGAHPYVNDFGNLIHDTTRAQVQGAHPPGEWRTFFSGVIQKEEAIKPWCHTKKMVNVMRNRSRHPAEQ
;
A
#
# COMPACT_ATOMS: atom_id res chain seq x y z
N MET A 1 -15.60 -9.09 24.21
CA MET A 1 -14.59 -10.05 23.75
C MET A 1 -13.39 -9.24 23.33
N CYS A 2 -12.20 -9.46 23.90
CA CYS A 2 -10.99 -8.81 23.41
C CYS A 2 -10.78 -9.30 21.97
N GLN A 3 -10.70 -8.37 21.02
CA GLN A 3 -10.28 -8.69 19.65
C GLN A 3 -8.88 -9.31 19.73
N ASN A 4 -8.64 -10.35 18.96
CA ASN A 4 -7.33 -10.96 18.88
C ASN A 4 -6.37 -9.99 18.18
N GLU A 5 -5.24 -9.61 18.81
CA GLU A 5 -4.22 -8.71 18.27
C GLU A 5 -3.77 -9.12 16.85
N VAL A 6 -3.76 -10.41 16.56
CA VAL A 6 -3.45 -10.96 15.24
C VAL A 6 -4.43 -10.46 14.17
N GLU A 7 -5.74 -10.48 14.45
CA GLU A 7 -6.75 -10.04 13.49
C GLU A 7 -6.80 -8.50 13.39
N VAL A 8 -6.67 -7.82 14.53
CA VAL A 8 -6.71 -6.35 14.62
C VAL A 8 -5.56 -5.69 13.83
N ASN A 9 -4.38 -6.28 13.88
CA ASN A 9 -3.21 -5.77 13.16
C ASN A 9 -2.98 -6.42 11.79
N GLY A 10 -3.93 -7.24 11.32
CA GLY A 10 -3.89 -7.82 9.98
C GLY A 10 -2.84 -8.90 9.77
N TRP A 11 -2.42 -9.60 10.84
CA TRP A 11 -1.46 -10.72 10.80
C TRP A 11 -2.01 -12.01 10.17
N THR A 12 -3.28 -12.04 9.78
CA THR A 12 -3.87 -13.23 9.15
C THR A 12 -3.21 -13.55 7.81
N SER A 13 -3.05 -14.84 7.53
CA SER A 13 -2.38 -15.30 6.31
C SER A 13 -3.26 -15.14 5.06
N MET A 14 -2.67 -14.62 3.97
CA MET A 14 -3.27 -14.50 2.65
C MET A 14 -2.31 -15.05 1.58
N PRO A 15 -2.80 -15.54 0.43
CA PRO A 15 -1.93 -15.81 -0.71
C PRO A 15 -1.14 -14.56 -1.11
N ALA A 16 0.17 -14.69 -1.32
CA ALA A 16 0.99 -13.58 -1.80
C ALA A 16 0.73 -13.24 -3.29
N ASN A 17 0.21 -14.20 -4.05
CA ASN A 17 -0.23 -13.99 -5.43
C ASN A 17 -1.71 -13.62 -5.46
N ALA A 18 -2.02 -12.38 -5.84
CA ALA A 18 -3.41 -11.90 -5.95
C ALA A 18 -4.25 -12.70 -6.96
N GLY A 19 -3.66 -13.30 -7.98
CA GLY A 19 -4.36 -14.21 -8.89
C GLY A 19 -4.97 -15.42 -8.18
N ALA A 20 -4.37 -15.89 -7.09
CA ALA A 20 -4.93 -16.95 -6.27
C ALA A 20 -6.13 -16.50 -5.41
N ILE A 21 -6.30 -15.17 -5.22
CA ILE A 21 -7.41 -14.58 -4.47
C ILE A 21 -8.60 -14.31 -5.39
N PHE A 22 -8.34 -13.69 -6.54
CA PHE A 22 -9.38 -13.20 -7.46
C PHE A 22 -9.73 -14.20 -8.57
N GLY A 23 -8.85 -15.17 -8.86
CA GLY A 23 -9.01 -16.08 -10.00
C GLY A 23 -9.03 -15.31 -11.31
N ASP A 24 -10.00 -15.65 -12.18
CA ASP A 24 -10.17 -14.99 -13.48
C ASP A 24 -10.98 -13.68 -13.41
N ASN A 25 -11.45 -13.27 -12.24
CA ASN A 25 -12.28 -12.09 -12.04
C ASN A 25 -11.45 -10.92 -11.50
N PRO A 26 -11.82 -9.66 -11.83
CA PRO A 26 -11.18 -8.48 -11.27
C PRO A 26 -11.54 -8.20 -9.81
N PHE A 27 -12.59 -8.84 -9.27
CA PHE A 27 -13.11 -8.65 -7.92
C PHE A 27 -13.81 -9.91 -7.41
N ILE A 28 -13.94 -10.05 -6.09
CA ILE A 28 -14.75 -11.08 -5.43
C ILE A 28 -16.23 -10.66 -5.42
N ASN A 29 -16.48 -9.42 -5.02
CA ASN A 29 -17.79 -8.78 -5.00
C ASN A 29 -17.78 -7.57 -5.94
N VAL A 30 -18.86 -7.37 -6.67
CA VAL A 30 -19.01 -6.21 -7.58
C VAL A 30 -18.84 -4.93 -6.77
N PRO A 31 -17.88 -4.05 -7.13
CA PRO A 31 -17.64 -2.82 -6.38
C PRO A 31 -18.81 -1.84 -6.51
N GLU A 32 -19.24 -1.31 -5.37
CA GLU A 32 -20.24 -0.25 -5.29
C GLU A 32 -19.59 1.10 -5.04
N ALA A 33 -20.29 2.19 -5.39
CA ALA A 33 -19.83 3.53 -5.08
C ALA A 33 -19.80 3.76 -3.57
N LEU A 34 -18.62 4.09 -3.04
CA LEU A 34 -18.42 4.51 -1.66
C LEU A 34 -18.03 5.99 -1.66
N SER A 35 -18.69 6.78 -0.81
CA SER A 35 -18.28 8.15 -0.58
C SER A 35 -16.99 8.21 0.23
N ILE A 36 -16.11 9.16 -0.11
CA ILE A 36 -14.91 9.43 0.69
C ILE A 36 -15.27 9.84 2.13
N ASP A 37 -16.42 10.48 2.33
CA ASP A 37 -16.92 10.89 3.65
C ASP A 37 -17.31 9.69 4.54
N GLU A 38 -17.55 8.52 3.93
CA GLU A 38 -17.83 7.26 4.64
C GLU A 38 -16.53 6.53 5.05
N ILE A 39 -15.39 7.01 4.54
CA ILE A 39 -14.06 6.44 4.80
C ILE A 39 -13.26 7.47 5.60
N LYS A 40 -13.46 7.49 6.92
CA LYS A 40 -12.77 8.44 7.79
C LYS A 40 -11.36 7.98 8.14
N LEU A 41 -10.40 8.89 7.98
CA LEU A 41 -9.06 8.68 8.56
C LEU A 41 -9.18 8.76 10.09
N PRO A 42 -8.61 7.80 10.86
CA PRO A 42 -8.76 7.75 12.32
C PRO A 42 -7.81 8.74 13.03
N ILE A 43 -8.00 10.03 12.78
CA ILE A 43 -7.16 11.11 13.35
C ILE A 43 -7.32 11.30 14.86
N ASP A 44 -8.38 10.73 15.44
CA ASP A 44 -8.60 10.72 16.90
C ASP A 44 -7.62 9.77 17.62
N ASP A 45 -6.94 8.88 16.89
CA ASP A 45 -5.84 8.07 17.41
C ASP A 45 -4.56 8.93 17.46
N PRO A 46 -3.98 9.15 18.66
CA PRO A 46 -2.79 10.01 18.81
C PRO A 46 -1.56 9.53 18.02
N ILE A 47 -1.45 8.22 17.74
CA ILE A 47 -0.35 7.66 16.96
C ILE A 47 -0.55 8.00 15.50
N VAL A 48 -1.78 7.89 15.00
CA VAL A 48 -2.14 8.26 13.62
C VAL A 48 -1.92 9.76 13.41
N GLU A 49 -2.35 10.60 14.34
CA GLU A 49 -2.16 12.06 14.27
C GLU A 49 -0.67 12.44 14.17
N LYS A 50 0.16 11.87 15.06
CA LYS A 50 1.63 12.08 15.03
C LYS A 50 2.25 11.57 13.73
N THR A 51 1.82 10.39 13.26
CA THR A 51 2.33 9.79 12.03
C THR A 51 1.93 10.58 10.80
N LEU A 52 0.70 11.09 10.76
CA LEU A 52 0.21 11.97 9.69
C LEU A 52 1.06 13.24 9.61
N SER A 53 1.32 13.89 10.74
CA SER A 53 2.17 15.08 10.83
C SER A 53 3.61 14.78 10.37
N TYR A 54 4.16 13.64 10.81
CA TYR A 54 5.49 13.19 10.42
C TYR A 54 5.57 12.92 8.91
N ALA A 55 4.65 12.13 8.35
CA ALA A 55 4.61 11.81 6.93
C ALA A 55 4.47 13.06 6.06
N LYS A 56 3.59 13.98 6.44
CA LYS A 56 3.39 15.27 5.74
C LYS A 56 4.65 16.13 5.70
N THR A 57 5.51 16.01 6.71
CA THR A 57 6.78 16.77 6.77
C THR A 57 7.92 16.06 6.06
N ALA A 58 7.95 14.72 6.13
CA ALA A 58 9.07 13.92 5.64
C ALA A 58 8.95 13.52 4.17
N LEU A 59 7.73 13.50 3.62
CA LEU A 59 7.46 13.07 2.25
C LEU A 59 7.22 14.27 1.31
N PRO A 60 7.68 14.20 0.05
CA PRO A 60 7.20 15.09 -1.00
C PRO A 60 5.67 15.04 -1.11
N VAL A 61 5.06 16.13 -1.59
CA VAL A 61 3.60 16.23 -1.69
C VAL A 61 3.00 15.15 -2.59
N GLU A 62 3.70 14.75 -3.64
CA GLU A 62 3.30 13.68 -4.55
C GLU A 62 3.21 12.33 -3.83
N THR A 63 4.23 12.00 -3.03
CA THR A 63 4.27 10.77 -2.23
C THR A 63 3.23 10.81 -1.11
N PHE A 64 3.08 11.95 -0.44
CA PHE A 64 2.06 12.10 0.60
C PHE A 64 0.64 11.93 0.03
N ASN A 65 0.33 12.56 -1.10
CA ASN A 65 -0.97 12.38 -1.76
C ASN A 65 -1.20 10.94 -2.23
N HIS A 66 -0.15 10.26 -2.72
CA HIS A 66 -0.18 8.83 -3.01
C HIS A 66 -0.55 8.03 -1.77
N SER A 67 0.13 8.24 -0.65
CA SER A 67 -0.16 7.57 0.62
C SER A 67 -1.60 7.74 1.06
N MET A 68 -2.16 8.94 0.89
CA MET A 68 -3.56 9.20 1.20
C MET A 68 -4.51 8.46 0.25
N ARG A 69 -4.26 8.48 -1.06
CA ARG A 69 -5.07 7.70 -2.02
C ARG A 69 -5.03 6.21 -1.73
N VAL A 70 -3.84 5.68 -1.41
CA VAL A 70 -3.66 4.27 -1.00
C VAL A 70 -4.50 3.93 0.23
N TYR A 71 -4.59 4.83 1.21
CA TYR A 71 -5.46 4.65 2.37
C TYR A 71 -6.93 4.46 1.94
N TYR A 72 -7.48 5.37 1.15
CA TYR A 72 -8.88 5.32 0.74
C TYR A 72 -9.18 4.12 -0.17
N TYR A 73 -8.29 3.81 -1.10
CA TYR A 73 -8.44 2.64 -1.97
C TYR A 73 -8.40 1.33 -1.19
N GLY A 74 -7.47 1.18 -0.25
CA GLY A 74 -7.41 -0.02 0.58
C GLY A 74 -8.64 -0.16 1.48
N MET A 75 -9.17 0.93 2.02
CA MET A 75 -10.43 0.89 2.78
C MET A 75 -11.62 0.47 1.91
N ALA A 76 -11.70 0.93 0.66
CA ALA A 76 -12.72 0.50 -0.29
C ALA A 76 -12.56 -1.00 -0.63
N ILE A 77 -11.33 -1.42 -0.95
CA ILE A 77 -11.00 -2.82 -1.23
C ILE A 77 -11.37 -3.72 -0.03
N THR A 78 -10.91 -3.35 1.16
CA THR A 78 -11.18 -4.13 2.38
C THR A 78 -12.67 -4.29 2.65
N LYS A 79 -13.43 -3.19 2.62
CA LYS A 79 -14.88 -3.20 2.90
C LYS A 79 -15.64 -4.08 1.91
N GLN A 80 -15.28 -4.05 0.64
CA GLN A 80 -16.05 -4.70 -0.42
C GLN A 80 -15.56 -6.10 -0.77
N GLN A 81 -14.23 -6.30 -0.79
CA GLN A 81 -13.67 -7.58 -1.22
C GLN A 81 -13.38 -8.53 -0.05
N PHE A 82 -13.13 -7.99 1.15
CA PHE A 82 -12.73 -8.77 2.32
C PHE A 82 -13.55 -8.42 3.57
N PRO A 83 -14.90 -8.56 3.54
CA PRO A 83 -15.77 -8.08 4.63
C PRO A 83 -15.46 -8.74 5.98
N LYS A 84 -14.97 -9.99 6.00
CA LYS A 84 -14.54 -10.66 7.23
C LYS A 84 -13.35 -9.96 7.87
N GLN A 85 -12.32 -9.64 7.08
CA GLN A 85 -11.13 -8.95 7.55
C GLN A 85 -11.43 -7.48 7.87
N ALA A 86 -12.31 -6.85 7.09
CA ALA A 86 -12.76 -5.47 7.32
C ALA A 86 -13.39 -5.26 8.71
N SER A 87 -14.08 -6.27 9.24
CA SER A 87 -14.69 -6.21 10.57
C SER A 87 -13.69 -6.28 11.73
N ALA A 88 -12.49 -6.75 11.47
CA ALA A 88 -11.46 -6.99 12.49
C ALA A 88 -10.29 -5.99 12.39
N LEU A 89 -9.83 -5.65 11.16
CA LEU A 89 -8.66 -4.80 10.95
C LEU A 89 -8.85 -3.41 11.56
N SER A 90 -7.88 -2.99 12.36
CA SER A 90 -7.81 -1.63 12.90
C SER A 90 -7.61 -0.61 11.77
N PRO A 91 -8.51 0.36 11.61
CA PRO A 91 -8.30 1.47 10.69
C PRO A 91 -7.02 2.27 11.00
N SER A 92 -6.61 2.33 12.28
CA SER A 92 -5.36 2.97 12.70
C SER A 92 -4.15 2.22 12.15
N THR A 93 -4.07 0.90 12.33
CA THR A 93 -2.96 0.09 11.78
C THR A 93 -2.87 0.22 10.27
N TRP A 94 -4.01 0.23 9.57
CA TRP A 94 -4.05 0.47 8.13
C TRP A 94 -3.57 1.88 7.76
N ALA A 95 -4.01 2.91 8.47
CA ALA A 95 -3.57 4.29 8.24
C ALA A 95 -2.05 4.46 8.43
N LEU A 96 -1.49 3.88 9.49
CA LEU A 96 -0.06 3.91 9.77
C LEU A 96 0.74 3.23 8.64
N THR A 97 0.26 2.09 8.14
CA THR A 97 0.87 1.39 7.00
C THR A 97 0.90 2.28 5.76
N CYS A 98 -0.24 2.88 5.41
CA CYS A 98 -0.32 3.74 4.22
C CYS A 98 0.54 5.00 4.33
N LEU A 99 0.55 5.65 5.49
CA LEU A 99 1.32 6.88 5.70
C LEU A 99 2.83 6.67 5.64
N LEU A 100 3.30 5.46 5.98
CA LEU A 100 4.73 5.17 6.09
C LEU A 100 5.29 4.25 5.01
N HIS A 101 4.44 3.63 4.13
CA HIS A 101 4.94 2.59 3.21
C HIS A 101 6.05 3.08 2.28
N ASP A 102 5.99 4.32 1.86
CA ASP A 102 6.99 4.94 0.99
C ASP A 102 7.99 5.86 1.73
N ILE A 103 8.06 5.79 3.06
CA ILE A 103 8.98 6.67 3.84
C ILE A 103 10.45 6.49 3.44
N GLY A 104 10.82 5.31 2.97
CA GLY A 104 12.16 5.02 2.46
C GLY A 104 12.51 5.72 1.15
N THR A 105 11.52 6.24 0.42
CA THR A 105 11.71 6.95 -0.86
C THR A 105 12.07 8.43 -0.71
N SER A 106 11.92 9.00 0.51
CA SER A 106 12.33 10.39 0.74
C SER A 106 13.82 10.57 0.40
N GLU A 107 14.18 11.76 -0.08
CA GLU A 107 15.56 12.07 -0.53
C GLU A 107 16.62 11.67 0.51
N HIS A 108 16.36 12.01 1.77
CA HIS A 108 17.25 11.68 2.88
C HIS A 108 17.35 10.17 3.10
N ASN A 109 16.22 9.47 3.20
CA ASN A 109 16.20 8.04 3.51
C ASN A 109 16.74 7.20 2.35
N LEU A 110 16.44 7.59 1.11
CA LEU A 110 16.91 6.90 -0.10
C LEU A 110 18.44 6.82 -0.17
N THR A 111 19.13 7.88 0.27
CA THR A 111 20.59 8.00 0.22
C THR A 111 21.29 7.60 1.52
N ALA A 112 20.58 7.57 2.66
CA ALA A 112 21.15 7.28 3.97
C ALA A 112 21.54 5.79 4.16
N THR A 113 21.12 4.90 3.28
CA THR A 113 21.30 3.47 3.42
C THR A 113 21.67 2.80 2.10
N ARG A 114 22.27 1.61 2.17
CA ARG A 114 22.48 0.70 1.02
C ARG A 114 21.35 -0.31 0.85
N MET A 115 20.41 -0.36 1.79
CA MET A 115 19.23 -1.24 1.71
C MET A 115 18.25 -0.69 0.68
N SER A 116 17.43 -1.57 0.10
CA SER A 116 16.29 -1.18 -0.73
C SER A 116 15.32 -0.31 0.06
N PHE A 117 14.61 0.60 -0.60
CA PHE A 117 13.79 1.59 0.08
C PHE A 117 12.65 0.96 0.91
N ASP A 118 12.06 -0.12 0.41
CA ASP A 118 10.99 -0.86 1.09
C ASP A 118 11.49 -1.51 2.38
N ILE A 119 12.67 -2.16 2.34
CA ILE A 119 13.28 -2.80 3.51
C ILE A 119 13.67 -1.74 4.54
N TYR A 120 14.39 -0.71 4.12
CA TYR A 120 14.78 0.38 5.04
C TYR A 120 13.56 1.17 5.52
N GLY A 121 12.56 1.38 4.65
CA GLY A 121 11.30 2.03 5.00
C GLY A 121 10.57 1.31 6.12
N GLY A 122 10.50 -0.02 6.09
CA GLY A 122 9.89 -0.81 7.16
C GLY A 122 10.64 -0.70 8.49
N ILE A 123 11.99 -0.74 8.47
CA ILE A 123 12.82 -0.53 9.67
C ILE A 123 12.59 0.89 10.23
N LYS A 124 12.55 1.89 9.36
CA LYS A 124 12.30 3.28 9.74
C LYS A 124 10.89 3.48 10.31
N ALA A 125 9.88 2.83 9.73
CA ALA A 125 8.52 2.85 10.23
C ALA A 125 8.42 2.24 11.62
N LEU A 126 9.09 1.11 11.85
CA LEU A 126 9.16 0.46 13.17
C LEU A 126 9.73 1.40 14.24
N ASP A 127 10.84 2.08 13.94
CA ASP A 127 11.47 3.03 14.85
C ASP A 127 10.55 4.23 15.17
N VAL A 128 9.91 4.79 14.12
CA VAL A 128 9.00 5.92 14.26
C VAL A 128 7.80 5.55 15.12
N LEU A 129 7.17 4.40 14.86
CA LEU A 129 5.99 3.95 15.57
C LEU A 129 6.28 3.59 17.02
N ASN A 130 7.41 2.94 17.30
CA ASN A 130 7.87 2.71 18.66
C ASN A 130 8.11 4.04 19.42
N GLY A 131 8.70 5.03 18.74
CA GLY A 131 8.89 6.37 19.30
C GLY A 131 7.58 7.13 19.55
N PHE A 132 6.51 6.82 18.84
CA PHE A 132 5.18 7.40 19.03
C PHE A 132 4.32 6.64 20.03
N GLY A 133 4.76 5.46 20.49
CA GLY A 133 4.10 4.66 21.52
C GLY A 133 3.11 3.63 20.96
N ALA A 134 3.27 3.19 19.71
CA ALA A 134 2.53 2.06 19.17
C ALA A 134 2.84 0.77 19.95
N THR A 135 1.89 -0.16 19.99
CA THR A 135 2.18 -1.49 20.54
C THR A 135 3.19 -2.22 19.66
N PRO A 136 4.00 -3.15 20.19
CA PRO A 136 4.92 -3.95 19.40
C PRO A 136 4.21 -4.66 18.24
N ASP A 137 3.07 -5.32 18.49
CA ASP A 137 2.29 -6.01 17.46
C ASP A 137 1.83 -5.09 16.33
N GLN A 138 1.41 -3.87 16.65
CA GLN A 138 1.00 -2.88 15.66
C GLN A 138 2.19 -2.37 14.85
N ALA A 139 3.29 -1.99 15.51
CA ALA A 139 4.47 -1.45 14.85
C ALA A 139 5.14 -2.50 13.93
N GLU A 140 5.23 -3.75 14.39
CA GLU A 140 5.78 -4.87 13.63
C GLU A 140 4.89 -5.23 12.43
N ALA A 141 3.55 -5.22 12.58
CA ALA A 141 2.62 -5.47 11.47
C ALA A 141 2.78 -4.45 10.35
N VAL A 142 2.90 -3.18 10.71
CA VAL A 142 3.16 -2.08 9.76
C VAL A 142 4.52 -2.28 9.08
N ALA A 143 5.57 -2.57 9.84
CA ALA A 143 6.91 -2.76 9.31
C ALA A 143 6.99 -3.96 8.35
N GLU A 144 6.44 -5.12 8.72
CA GLU A 144 6.38 -6.31 7.86
C GLU A 144 5.64 -6.03 6.55
N ALA A 145 4.47 -5.36 6.63
CA ALA A 145 3.72 -4.99 5.45
C ALA A 145 4.52 -4.07 4.51
N ILE A 146 5.24 -3.09 5.07
CA ILE A 146 6.09 -2.16 4.29
C ILE A 146 7.26 -2.90 3.64
N ILE A 147 7.98 -3.75 4.38
CA ILE A 147 9.11 -4.52 3.84
C ILE A 147 8.67 -5.36 2.64
N ARG A 148 7.47 -5.91 2.69
CA ARG A 148 6.97 -6.85 1.69
C ARG A 148 6.00 -6.27 0.67
N HIS A 149 5.74 -4.95 0.69
CA HIS A 149 4.74 -4.36 -0.22
C HIS A 149 5.12 -4.47 -1.71
N GLN A 150 6.38 -4.78 -2.02
CA GLN A 150 6.85 -5.04 -3.38
C GLN A 150 7.00 -6.53 -3.73
N ASP A 151 6.65 -7.45 -2.84
CA ASP A 151 6.67 -8.91 -3.06
C ASP A 151 5.52 -9.38 -3.98
N VAL A 152 5.28 -8.69 -5.07
CA VAL A 152 4.17 -8.97 -5.99
C VAL A 152 4.38 -10.30 -6.70
N GLY A 153 3.39 -11.21 -6.55
CA GLY A 153 3.36 -12.49 -7.26
C GLY A 153 4.42 -13.51 -6.82
N VAL A 154 4.99 -13.36 -5.64
CA VAL A 154 5.85 -14.40 -5.06
C VAL A 154 5.02 -15.62 -4.64
N HIS A 155 5.66 -16.79 -4.55
CA HIS A 155 5.03 -17.99 -4.03
C HIS A 155 4.86 -17.93 -2.51
N GLY A 156 3.82 -18.58 -2.01
CA GLY A 156 3.55 -18.68 -0.58
C GLY A 156 2.51 -17.68 -0.09
N THR A 157 2.68 -17.26 1.16
CA THR A 157 1.72 -16.40 1.85
C THR A 157 2.37 -15.11 2.35
N ILE A 158 1.52 -14.12 2.57
CA ILE A 158 1.84 -12.83 3.15
C ILE A 158 0.77 -12.50 4.20
N THR A 159 1.00 -11.52 5.05
CA THR A 159 -0.02 -11.01 5.96
C THR A 159 -1.17 -10.37 5.18
N TYR A 160 -2.37 -10.37 5.75
CA TYR A 160 -3.51 -9.69 5.12
C TYR A 160 -3.22 -8.21 4.85
N ILE A 161 -2.65 -7.51 5.86
CA ILE A 161 -2.29 -6.09 5.69
C ILE A 161 -1.21 -5.90 4.62
N GLY A 162 -0.27 -6.86 4.50
CA GLY A 162 0.75 -6.88 3.44
C GLY A 162 0.14 -7.09 2.04
N GLN A 163 -0.87 -7.97 1.92
CA GLN A 163 -1.59 -8.14 0.65
C GLN A 163 -2.43 -6.91 0.32
N LEU A 164 -3.07 -6.30 1.32
CA LEU A 164 -3.89 -5.12 1.13
C LEU A 164 -3.07 -3.92 0.65
N ILE A 165 -1.88 -3.70 1.22
CA ILE A 165 -1.01 -2.59 0.76
C ILE A 165 -0.51 -2.83 -0.66
N GLN A 166 -0.19 -4.07 -1.06
CA GLN A 166 0.15 -4.38 -2.45
C GLN A 166 -0.99 -4.04 -3.41
N LEU A 167 -2.20 -4.48 -3.12
CA LEU A 167 -3.36 -4.20 -3.96
C LEU A 167 -3.61 -2.69 -4.11
N ALA A 168 -3.60 -1.97 -3.00
CA ALA A 168 -3.90 -0.53 -2.99
C ALA A 168 -2.81 0.31 -3.70
N THR A 169 -1.53 -0.01 -3.51
CA THR A 169 -0.42 0.70 -4.16
C THR A 169 -0.37 0.42 -5.66
N ILE A 170 -0.56 -0.84 -6.08
CA ILE A 170 -0.60 -1.20 -7.50
C ILE A 170 -1.81 -0.54 -8.17
N TYR A 171 -2.96 -0.48 -7.49
CA TYR A 171 -4.14 0.20 -8.02
C TYR A 171 -3.85 1.67 -8.28
N ASP A 172 -3.26 2.40 -7.33
CA ASP A 172 -2.94 3.82 -7.51
C ASP A 172 -1.83 4.05 -8.54
N ASN A 173 -0.79 3.22 -8.53
CA ASN A 173 0.37 3.39 -9.40
C ASN A 173 0.04 3.14 -10.88
N VAL A 174 -0.73 2.10 -11.18
CA VAL A 174 -0.87 1.61 -12.56
C VAL A 174 -2.34 1.34 -12.93
N GLY A 175 -3.20 0.98 -11.97
CA GLY A 175 -4.57 0.51 -12.24
C GLY A 175 -4.63 -0.83 -12.98
N ALA A 176 -3.52 -1.56 -13.05
CA ALA A 176 -3.40 -2.87 -13.68
C ALA A 176 -2.54 -3.79 -12.81
N HIS A 177 -2.89 -5.07 -12.75
CA HIS A 177 -2.17 -6.05 -11.93
C HIS A 177 -1.64 -7.20 -12.80
N PRO A 178 -0.40 -7.69 -12.57
CA PRO A 178 0.19 -8.72 -13.43
C PRO A 178 -0.55 -10.07 -13.39
N TYR A 179 -1.32 -10.34 -12.36
CA TYR A 179 -2.00 -11.62 -12.13
C TYR A 179 -3.52 -11.51 -11.97
N VAL A 180 -4.11 -10.31 -12.17
CA VAL A 180 -5.55 -10.08 -12.07
C VAL A 180 -6.00 -9.32 -13.31
N ASN A 181 -6.89 -9.93 -14.11
CA ASN A 181 -7.45 -9.31 -15.31
C ASN A 181 -8.36 -8.14 -14.91
N ASP A 182 -8.40 -7.11 -15.73
CA ASP A 182 -9.28 -5.94 -15.56
C ASP A 182 -9.24 -5.32 -14.13
N PHE A 183 -8.06 -5.36 -13.50
CA PHE A 183 -7.83 -4.92 -12.12
C PHE A 183 -8.30 -3.48 -11.85
N GLY A 184 -8.34 -2.63 -12.88
CA GLY A 184 -8.89 -1.27 -12.77
C GLY A 184 -10.36 -1.23 -12.33
N ASN A 185 -11.09 -2.33 -12.47
CA ASN A 185 -12.49 -2.47 -12.05
C ASN A 185 -12.64 -2.86 -10.55
N LEU A 186 -11.53 -3.02 -9.81
CA LEU A 186 -11.55 -3.40 -8.38
C LEU A 186 -12.22 -2.34 -7.50
N ILE A 187 -12.25 -1.09 -7.94
CA ILE A 187 -12.88 0.04 -7.24
C ILE A 187 -13.81 0.76 -8.21
N HIS A 188 -15.00 1.11 -7.72
CA HIS A 188 -16.00 1.85 -8.50
C HIS A 188 -15.45 3.22 -8.95
N ASP A 189 -15.75 3.63 -10.18
CA ASP A 189 -15.25 4.88 -10.79
C ASP A 189 -15.59 6.13 -9.98
N THR A 190 -16.80 6.18 -9.40
CA THR A 190 -17.22 7.31 -8.54
C THR A 190 -16.33 7.42 -7.30
N THR A 191 -16.02 6.30 -6.64
CA THR A 191 -15.11 6.29 -5.48
C THR A 191 -13.71 6.77 -5.89
N ARG A 192 -13.18 6.25 -7.01
CA ARG A 192 -11.89 6.67 -7.55
C ARG A 192 -11.85 8.17 -7.83
N ALA A 193 -12.88 8.70 -8.50
CA ALA A 193 -12.95 10.13 -8.83
C ALA A 193 -12.97 11.02 -7.57
N GLN A 194 -13.72 10.64 -6.54
CA GLN A 194 -13.75 11.38 -5.27
C GLN A 194 -12.38 11.36 -4.56
N VAL A 195 -11.72 10.20 -4.50
CA VAL A 195 -10.38 10.07 -3.90
C VAL A 195 -9.37 10.93 -4.63
N GLN A 196 -9.37 10.91 -5.98
CA GLN A 196 -8.47 11.73 -6.78
C GLN A 196 -8.80 13.23 -6.69
N GLY A 197 -10.06 13.59 -6.49
CA GLY A 197 -10.47 14.98 -6.24
C GLY A 197 -9.94 15.52 -4.91
N ALA A 198 -9.97 14.71 -3.85
CA ALA A 198 -9.47 15.08 -2.53
C ALA A 198 -7.93 15.04 -2.42
N HIS A 199 -7.29 14.09 -3.11
CA HIS A 199 -5.85 13.90 -3.12
C HIS A 199 -5.35 13.78 -4.56
N PRO A 200 -5.16 14.90 -5.26
CA PRO A 200 -4.83 14.90 -6.68
C PRO A 200 -3.57 14.08 -6.99
N PRO A 201 -3.60 13.22 -8.02
CA PRO A 201 -2.43 12.44 -8.42
C PRO A 201 -1.31 13.31 -9.01
N GLY A 202 -1.63 14.45 -9.62
CA GLY A 202 -0.65 15.29 -10.27
C GLY A 202 0.27 14.48 -11.20
N GLU A 203 1.57 14.71 -11.10
CA GLU A 203 2.61 14.01 -11.88
C GLU A 203 3.14 12.75 -11.15
N TRP A 204 2.35 12.11 -10.28
CA TRP A 204 2.78 10.99 -9.45
C TRP A 204 3.59 9.94 -10.22
N ARG A 205 3.10 9.49 -11.37
CA ARG A 205 3.76 8.41 -12.14
C ARG A 205 5.15 8.82 -12.62
N THR A 206 5.29 10.04 -13.12
CA THR A 206 6.57 10.60 -13.57
C THR A 206 7.51 10.79 -12.39
N PHE A 207 7.00 11.38 -11.31
CA PHE A 207 7.74 11.60 -10.07
C PHE A 207 8.28 10.29 -9.49
N PHE A 208 7.41 9.31 -9.26
CA PHE A 208 7.79 8.03 -8.68
C PHE A 208 8.75 7.23 -9.58
N SER A 209 8.53 7.26 -10.90
CA SER A 209 9.49 6.67 -11.84
C SER A 209 10.89 7.27 -11.71
N GLY A 210 11.00 8.57 -11.48
CA GLY A 210 12.26 9.26 -11.24
C GLY A 210 12.92 8.80 -9.93
N VAL A 211 12.14 8.62 -8.86
CA VAL A 211 12.64 8.09 -7.57
C VAL A 211 13.19 6.68 -7.74
N ILE A 212 12.47 5.81 -8.44
CA ILE A 212 12.91 4.44 -8.70
C ILE A 212 14.19 4.40 -9.56
N GLN A 213 14.26 5.21 -10.62
CA GLN A 213 15.47 5.32 -11.43
C GLN A 213 16.68 5.77 -10.61
N LYS A 214 16.46 6.72 -9.69
CA LYS A 214 17.50 7.17 -8.76
C LYS A 214 17.95 6.05 -7.83
N GLU A 215 17.01 5.29 -7.25
CA GLU A 215 17.36 4.14 -6.43
C GLU A 215 18.17 3.10 -7.22
N GLU A 216 17.70 2.70 -8.41
CA GLU A 216 18.39 1.75 -9.28
C GLU A 216 19.81 2.20 -9.63
N ALA A 217 20.01 3.50 -9.84
CA ALA A 217 21.34 4.06 -10.16
C ALA A 217 22.31 3.97 -8.98
N ILE A 218 21.85 4.23 -7.76
CA ILE A 218 22.70 4.20 -6.55
C ILE A 218 22.74 2.85 -5.85
N LYS A 219 21.75 1.98 -6.12
CA LYS A 219 21.59 0.64 -5.53
C LYS A 219 21.19 -0.37 -6.62
N PRO A 220 22.14 -0.80 -7.49
CA PRO A 220 21.83 -1.73 -8.60
C PRO A 220 21.26 -3.09 -8.16
N TRP A 221 21.39 -3.42 -6.88
CA TRP A 221 20.85 -4.61 -6.22
C TRP A 221 19.46 -4.42 -5.61
N CYS A 222 18.83 -3.22 -5.72
CA CYS A 222 17.58 -2.93 -5.04
C CYS A 222 16.44 -3.88 -5.43
N HIS A 223 15.56 -4.14 -4.50
CA HIS A 223 14.43 -5.05 -4.64
C HIS A 223 13.41 -4.57 -5.69
N THR A 224 13.23 -3.26 -5.79
CA THR A 224 12.33 -2.57 -6.73
C THR A 224 12.52 -3.00 -8.19
N LYS A 225 13.73 -3.36 -8.59
CA LYS A 225 14.07 -3.81 -9.95
C LYS A 225 13.22 -5.00 -10.42
N LYS A 226 12.82 -5.89 -9.49
CA LYS A 226 11.93 -7.02 -9.77
C LYS A 226 10.54 -6.53 -10.16
N MET A 227 10.00 -5.57 -9.42
CA MET A 227 8.64 -5.05 -9.64
C MET A 227 8.53 -4.28 -10.96
N VAL A 228 9.51 -3.45 -11.30
CA VAL A 228 9.57 -2.74 -12.58
C VAL A 228 9.56 -3.71 -13.76
N ASN A 229 10.30 -4.81 -13.67
CA ASN A 229 10.31 -5.84 -14.71
C ASN A 229 8.96 -6.55 -14.86
N VAL A 230 8.27 -6.86 -13.76
CA VAL A 230 6.93 -7.46 -13.76
C VAL A 230 5.92 -6.52 -14.42
N MET A 231 5.97 -5.23 -14.13
CA MET A 231 5.08 -4.22 -14.69
C MET A 231 5.39 -3.93 -16.18
N ARG A 232 6.68 -3.86 -16.57
CA ARG A 232 7.10 -3.63 -17.97
C ARG A 232 6.78 -4.79 -18.91
N ASN A 233 6.82 -6.02 -18.44
CA ASN A 233 6.60 -7.20 -19.30
C ASN A 233 5.12 -7.33 -19.75
N ARG A 234 4.14 -6.76 -19.04
CA ARG A 234 2.73 -6.73 -19.49
C ARG A 234 2.39 -5.59 -20.43
N SER A 235 3.11 -4.48 -20.39
CA SER A 235 2.93 -3.44 -21.42
C SER A 235 3.43 -3.86 -22.82
N ARG A 236 4.06 -5.04 -22.94
CA ARG A 236 4.55 -5.61 -24.21
C ARG A 236 3.72 -6.79 -24.76
N HIS A 237 2.60 -7.16 -24.12
CA HIS A 237 1.61 -8.05 -24.71
C HIS A 237 0.38 -7.24 -25.12
N PRO A 238 0.34 -6.71 -26.38
CA PRO A 238 -0.90 -6.38 -27.00
C PRO A 238 -1.66 -7.69 -27.22
N ALA A 239 -2.98 -7.64 -27.09
CA ALA A 239 -3.85 -8.68 -27.61
C ALA A 239 -3.55 -8.85 -29.10
N GLU A 240 -2.77 -9.87 -29.44
CA GLU A 240 -2.67 -10.46 -30.76
C GLU A 240 -2.81 -11.97 -30.58
N GLN A 241 -4.05 -12.42 -30.63
CA GLN A 241 -4.53 -13.53 -31.46
C GLN A 241 -6.03 -13.69 -31.30
#